data_df0dfbb38b4af0b5a885f8abbf33fc61
#
_entry.id   df0dfbb38b4af0b5a885f8abbf33fc61
#
_cell.length_a   1.000
_cell.length_b   1.000
_cell.length_c   1.000
_cell.angle_alpha   90.00
_cell.angle_beta   90.00
_cell.angle_gamma   90.00
#
_symmetry.space_group_name_H-M   'P 1'
#
loop_
_entity.id
_entity.type
_entity.pdbx_description
1 polymer ?
#
loop_
_entity_poly.entity_id
_entity_poly.type
_entity_poly.pdbx_seq_one_letter_code
_entity_poly.pdbx_strand_id
1 'polypeptide(L)'
;MLAETFPEGNFVVLDEGRPVGMGLGILVEFDFAHTSHALVDITGENGVEHHSIDHPWYYGTDISVYPEYRSRGIGRRLYELRKDCVRRLGKRGIVAGGVIPGYADHIDTMSAQAYIDKVVAGELYDPTLTFQLENGFEARGVIPGYLDDPTVGNNSVLIVWENPDISS
;
A
#
# COMPACT_ATOMS: atom_id res chain seq x y z
N MET A 1 2.66 -15.96 -11.86
CA MET A 1 3.90 -15.28 -11.44
C MET A 1 3.87 -14.86 -9.97
N LEU A 2 3.16 -13.80 -9.53
CA LEU A 2 3.14 -13.40 -8.09
C LEU A 2 2.71 -14.53 -7.15
N ALA A 3 1.66 -15.26 -7.51
CA ALA A 3 1.16 -16.39 -6.72
C ALA A 3 2.11 -17.61 -6.69
N GLU A 4 3.06 -17.69 -7.59
CA GLU A 4 4.07 -18.75 -7.65
C GLU A 4 5.36 -18.34 -6.94
N THR A 5 5.70 -17.03 -7.02
CA THR A 5 6.93 -16.47 -6.44
C THR A 5 6.81 -16.27 -4.93
N PHE A 6 5.64 -15.79 -4.47
CA PHE A 6 5.40 -15.50 -3.05
C PHE A 6 3.94 -15.84 -2.68
N PRO A 7 3.54 -17.14 -2.68
CA PRO A 7 2.17 -17.55 -2.47
C PRO A 7 1.62 -17.18 -1.09
N GLU A 8 2.44 -17.21 -0.04
CA GLU A 8 2.03 -16.89 1.31
C GLU A 8 1.75 -15.40 1.58
N GLY A 9 2.21 -14.53 0.70
CA GLY A 9 2.03 -13.07 0.80
C GLY A 9 1.00 -12.50 -0.19
N ASN A 10 0.41 -13.32 -1.04
CA ASN A 10 -0.54 -12.89 -2.05
C ASN A 10 -1.91 -13.54 -1.83
N PHE A 11 -2.95 -12.73 -1.77
CA PHE A 11 -4.29 -13.13 -1.35
C PHE A 11 -5.31 -12.81 -2.41
N VAL A 12 -6.23 -13.75 -2.64
CA VAL A 12 -7.40 -13.58 -3.50
C VAL A 12 -8.65 -13.88 -2.69
N VAL A 13 -9.64 -13.02 -2.77
CA VAL A 13 -10.97 -13.23 -2.16
C VAL A 13 -11.89 -13.80 -3.21
N LEU A 14 -12.54 -14.91 -2.88
CA LEU A 14 -13.49 -15.57 -3.76
C LEU A 14 -14.91 -15.48 -3.18
N ASP A 15 -15.89 -15.23 -4.05
CA ASP A 15 -17.30 -15.38 -3.79
C ASP A 15 -17.87 -16.41 -4.78
N GLU A 16 -18.35 -17.54 -4.27
CA GLU A 16 -18.82 -18.69 -5.09
C GLU A 16 -17.82 -19.10 -6.19
N GLY A 17 -16.51 -19.04 -5.89
CA GLY A 17 -15.43 -19.37 -6.83
C GLY A 17 -15.01 -18.24 -7.78
N ARG A 18 -15.68 -17.08 -7.74
CA ARG A 18 -15.35 -15.90 -8.53
C ARG A 18 -14.42 -14.97 -7.73
N PRO A 19 -13.27 -14.53 -8.30
CA PRO A 19 -12.43 -13.52 -7.66
C PRO A 19 -13.16 -12.19 -7.52
N VAL A 20 -13.23 -11.65 -6.30
CA VAL A 20 -13.92 -10.39 -5.98
C VAL A 20 -13.03 -9.35 -5.30
N GLY A 21 -11.84 -9.75 -4.92
CA GLY A 21 -10.82 -8.86 -4.37
C GLY A 21 -9.46 -9.54 -4.31
N MET A 22 -8.43 -8.74 -4.17
CA MET A 22 -7.06 -9.24 -4.04
C MET A 22 -6.18 -8.30 -3.22
N GLY A 23 -5.12 -8.87 -2.64
CA GLY A 23 -4.05 -8.13 -1.99
C GLY A 23 -2.72 -8.74 -2.38
N LEU A 24 -1.90 -8.00 -3.13
CA LEU A 24 -0.66 -8.47 -3.71
C LEU A 24 0.53 -7.73 -3.11
N GLY A 25 1.68 -8.39 -3.09
CA GLY A 25 2.93 -7.80 -2.63
C GLY A 25 4.12 -8.72 -2.79
N ILE A 26 5.28 -8.16 -2.51
CA ILE A 26 6.57 -8.82 -2.56
C ILE A 26 7.39 -8.46 -1.31
N LEU A 27 8.44 -9.21 -1.04
CA LEU A 27 9.41 -8.84 -0.01
C LEU A 27 10.60 -8.13 -0.66
N VAL A 28 10.96 -6.95 -0.10
CA VAL A 28 12.01 -6.09 -0.64
C VAL A 28 12.92 -5.55 0.47
N GLU A 29 14.12 -5.15 0.08
CA GLU A 29 14.89 -4.18 0.85
C GLU A 29 14.32 -2.77 0.56
N PHE A 30 14.02 -1.99 1.59
CA PHE A 30 13.46 -0.65 1.43
C PHE A 30 14.34 0.40 2.12
N ASP A 31 14.80 1.39 1.34
CA ASP A 31 15.63 2.48 1.83
C ASP A 31 14.79 3.69 2.22
N PHE A 32 14.59 3.87 3.53
CA PHE A 32 13.86 5.02 4.08
C PHE A 32 14.63 6.36 3.99
N ALA A 33 15.90 6.35 3.60
CA ALA A 33 16.63 7.58 3.33
C ALA A 33 16.35 8.12 1.92
N HIS A 34 15.93 7.26 0.99
CA HIS A 34 15.63 7.59 -0.40
C HIS A 34 14.27 7.02 -0.80
N THR A 35 13.20 7.67 -0.35
CA THR A 35 11.83 7.18 -0.47
C THR A 35 11.16 7.47 -1.81
N SER A 36 11.72 8.38 -2.62
CA SER A 36 11.18 8.69 -3.95
C SER A 36 11.51 7.57 -4.94
N HIS A 37 10.48 6.96 -5.50
CA HIS A 37 10.59 5.86 -6.46
C HIS A 37 9.30 5.74 -7.27
N ALA A 38 9.37 5.15 -8.45
CA ALA A 38 8.20 4.63 -9.16
C ALA A 38 7.90 3.20 -8.70
N LEU A 39 6.67 2.74 -8.89
CA LEU A 39 6.31 1.36 -8.53
C LEU A 39 7.21 0.34 -9.24
N VAL A 40 7.53 0.57 -10.51
CA VAL A 40 8.40 -0.31 -11.30
C VAL A 40 9.82 -0.41 -10.75
N ASP A 41 10.33 0.64 -10.10
CA ASP A 41 11.66 0.62 -9.49
C ASP A 41 11.74 -0.39 -8.32
N ILE A 42 10.62 -0.62 -7.65
CA ILE A 42 10.52 -1.59 -6.55
C ILE A 42 10.21 -3.00 -7.06
N THR A 43 9.33 -3.12 -8.05
CA THR A 43 8.82 -4.43 -8.48
C THR A 43 9.59 -5.04 -9.63
N GLY A 44 10.34 -4.23 -10.39
CA GLY A 44 10.86 -4.58 -11.70
C GLY A 44 9.76 -4.67 -12.77
N GLU A 45 10.16 -4.85 -14.02
CA GLU A 45 9.23 -4.87 -15.17
C GLU A 45 8.20 -6.01 -15.11
N ASN A 46 8.58 -7.15 -14.51
CA ASN A 46 7.70 -8.32 -14.38
C ASN A 46 6.89 -8.35 -13.06
N GLY A 47 7.03 -7.33 -12.21
CA GLY A 47 6.30 -7.18 -10.96
C GLY A 47 6.82 -8.01 -9.77
N VAL A 48 7.86 -8.82 -9.94
CA VAL A 48 8.42 -9.72 -8.91
C VAL A 48 9.95 -9.79 -8.91
N GLU A 49 10.60 -9.03 -9.77
CA GLU A 49 12.03 -9.16 -10.07
C GLU A 49 12.91 -8.92 -8.83
N HIS A 50 12.50 -7.99 -7.96
CA HIS A 50 13.25 -7.64 -6.77
C HIS A 50 12.78 -8.40 -5.51
N HIS A 51 11.91 -9.40 -5.67
CA HIS A 51 11.48 -10.22 -4.54
C HIS A 51 12.60 -11.12 -4.03
N SER A 52 12.79 -11.12 -2.69
CA SER A 52 13.57 -12.15 -1.99
C SER A 52 12.95 -12.45 -0.63
N ILE A 53 12.88 -13.76 -0.32
CA ILE A 53 12.34 -14.20 0.99
C ILE A 53 13.18 -13.67 2.17
N ASP A 54 14.41 -13.32 1.95
CA ASP A 54 15.32 -12.78 2.98
C ASP A 54 15.12 -11.29 3.23
N HIS A 55 14.45 -10.57 2.35
CA HIS A 55 14.21 -9.13 2.49
C HIS A 55 13.27 -8.82 3.65
N PRO A 56 13.51 -7.69 4.37
CA PRO A 56 12.86 -7.41 5.65
C PRO A 56 11.47 -6.76 5.54
N TRP A 57 11.11 -6.18 4.39
CA TRP A 57 9.87 -5.42 4.24
C TRP A 57 8.92 -6.06 3.24
N TYR A 58 7.64 -6.16 3.62
CA TYR A 58 6.58 -6.48 2.68
C TYR A 58 6.18 -5.19 1.95
N TYR A 59 6.38 -5.14 0.64
CA TYR A 59 5.92 -4.05 -0.20
C TYR A 59 4.57 -4.41 -0.83
N GLY A 60 3.52 -3.67 -0.43
CA GLY A 60 2.18 -3.84 -0.98
C GLY A 60 2.09 -3.21 -2.38
N THR A 61 1.93 -4.04 -3.40
CA THR A 61 1.85 -3.58 -4.80
C THR A 61 0.44 -3.29 -5.25
N ASP A 62 -0.55 -4.02 -4.75
CA ASP A 62 -1.96 -3.83 -5.06
C ASP A 62 -2.85 -4.27 -3.90
N ILE A 63 -3.97 -3.59 -3.73
CA ILE A 63 -5.10 -4.01 -2.92
C ILE A 63 -6.38 -3.50 -3.59
N SER A 64 -7.23 -4.41 -4.01
CA SER A 64 -8.45 -4.06 -4.75
C SER A 64 -9.62 -4.94 -4.36
N VAL A 65 -10.80 -4.34 -4.40
CA VAL A 65 -12.10 -5.01 -4.16
C VAL A 65 -13.08 -4.46 -5.19
N TYR A 66 -13.79 -5.34 -5.87
CA TYR A 66 -14.83 -4.91 -6.80
C TYR A 66 -15.84 -3.97 -6.14
N PRO A 67 -16.32 -2.92 -6.84
CA PRO A 67 -17.19 -1.89 -6.26
C PRO A 67 -18.40 -2.45 -5.51
N GLU A 68 -19.06 -3.47 -6.09
CA GLU A 68 -20.24 -4.13 -5.51
C GLU A 68 -19.94 -4.95 -4.25
N TYR A 69 -18.67 -5.20 -3.95
CA TYR A 69 -18.21 -5.94 -2.77
C TYR A 69 -17.58 -5.02 -1.70
N ARG A 70 -17.46 -3.72 -1.98
CA ARG A 70 -16.91 -2.76 -1.03
C ARG A 70 -17.81 -2.58 0.19
N SER A 71 -17.28 -1.96 1.24
CA SER A 71 -17.99 -1.72 2.51
C SER A 71 -18.48 -2.99 3.23
N ARG A 72 -17.91 -4.15 2.90
CA ARG A 72 -18.18 -5.45 3.54
C ARG A 72 -17.02 -5.95 4.41
N GLY A 73 -16.02 -5.09 4.68
CA GLY A 73 -14.85 -5.45 5.49
C GLY A 73 -13.74 -6.21 4.74
N ILE A 74 -13.88 -6.46 3.43
CA ILE A 74 -12.91 -7.23 2.64
C ILE A 74 -11.54 -6.56 2.63
N GLY A 75 -11.48 -5.26 2.39
CA GLY A 75 -10.20 -4.52 2.38
C GLY A 75 -9.48 -4.58 3.73
N ARG A 76 -10.20 -4.42 4.84
CA ARG A 76 -9.65 -4.59 6.20
C ARG A 76 -9.10 -6.00 6.39
N ARG A 77 -9.85 -7.02 5.98
CA ARG A 77 -9.41 -8.41 6.10
C ARG A 77 -8.16 -8.70 5.29
N LEU A 78 -8.02 -8.11 4.11
CA LEU A 78 -6.79 -8.21 3.30
C LEU A 78 -5.59 -7.58 4.00
N TYR A 79 -5.76 -6.42 4.65
CA TYR A 79 -4.69 -5.83 5.47
C TYR A 79 -4.32 -6.70 6.68
N GLU A 80 -5.29 -7.29 7.36
CA GLU A 80 -5.03 -8.23 8.47
C GLU A 80 -4.22 -9.45 7.99
N LEU A 81 -4.59 -10.05 6.85
CA LEU A 81 -3.87 -11.18 6.27
C LEU A 81 -2.42 -10.82 5.92
N ARG A 82 -2.19 -9.64 5.36
CA ARG A 82 -0.83 -9.14 5.09
C ARG A 82 -0.02 -8.98 6.39
N LYS A 83 -0.62 -8.37 7.41
CA LYS A 83 0.03 -8.20 8.73
C LYS A 83 0.34 -9.54 9.39
N ASP A 84 -0.58 -10.49 9.31
CA ASP A 84 -0.36 -11.84 9.85
C ASP A 84 0.76 -12.57 9.10
N CYS A 85 0.83 -12.40 7.76
CA CYS A 85 1.94 -12.91 6.97
C CYS A 85 3.28 -12.31 7.40
N VAL A 86 3.35 -10.99 7.55
CA VAL A 86 4.54 -10.26 7.99
C VAL A 86 4.99 -10.72 9.38
N ARG A 87 4.07 -10.88 10.33
CA ARG A 87 4.37 -11.40 11.68
C ARG A 87 4.90 -12.83 11.63
N ARG A 88 4.21 -13.71 10.90
CA ARG A 88 4.60 -15.12 10.77
C ARG A 88 5.99 -15.30 10.15
N LEU A 89 6.33 -14.46 9.18
CA LEU A 89 7.64 -14.48 8.52
C LEU A 89 8.72 -13.67 9.25
N GLY A 90 8.39 -13.04 10.39
CA GLY A 90 9.33 -12.23 11.16
C GLY A 90 9.85 -11.01 10.39
N LYS A 91 9.02 -10.41 9.53
CA LYS A 91 9.40 -9.22 8.75
C LYS A 91 9.14 -7.94 9.52
N ARG A 92 9.87 -6.86 9.16
CA ARG A 92 9.82 -5.58 9.88
C ARG A 92 8.50 -4.84 9.75
N GLY A 93 7.78 -5.04 8.65
CA GLY A 93 6.50 -4.37 8.45
C GLY A 93 6.05 -4.36 7.00
N ILE A 94 5.11 -3.47 6.71
CA ILE A 94 4.53 -3.25 5.38
C ILE A 94 4.84 -1.83 4.93
N VAL A 95 5.30 -1.69 3.69
CA VAL A 95 5.49 -0.41 3.00
C VAL A 95 4.65 -0.43 1.73
N ALA A 96 4.08 0.69 1.35
CA ALA A 96 3.40 0.85 0.06
C ALA A 96 3.34 2.31 -0.38
N GLY A 97 3.17 2.54 -1.67
CA GLY A 97 2.72 3.81 -2.21
C GLY A 97 1.18 3.82 -2.24
N GLY A 98 0.57 4.71 -1.47
CA GLY A 98 -0.88 4.89 -1.44
C GLY A 98 -1.34 5.95 -2.43
N VAL A 99 -2.44 5.70 -3.15
CA VAL A 99 -3.09 6.72 -3.96
C VAL A 99 -3.85 7.71 -3.08
N ILE A 100 -3.97 8.95 -3.55
CA ILE A 100 -4.68 10.05 -2.86
C ILE A 100 -5.73 10.68 -3.78
N PRO A 101 -6.78 9.94 -4.17
CA PRO A 101 -7.72 10.38 -5.19
C PRO A 101 -8.45 11.68 -4.83
N GLY A 102 -8.71 11.93 -3.56
CA GLY A 102 -9.35 13.15 -3.09
C GLY A 102 -8.49 14.41 -3.28
N TYR A 103 -7.18 14.27 -3.51
CA TYR A 103 -6.31 15.40 -3.78
C TYR A 103 -6.65 16.12 -5.10
N ALA A 104 -7.28 15.43 -6.06
CA ALA A 104 -7.71 16.04 -7.31
C ALA A 104 -8.58 17.29 -7.12
N ASP A 105 -9.40 17.32 -6.07
CA ASP A 105 -10.26 18.47 -5.74
C ASP A 105 -9.49 19.61 -5.04
N HIS A 106 -8.25 19.41 -4.66
CA HIS A 106 -7.44 20.34 -3.88
C HIS A 106 -6.12 20.77 -4.54
N ILE A 107 -5.78 20.18 -5.68
CA ILE A 107 -4.47 20.36 -6.35
C ILE A 107 -4.17 21.84 -6.68
N ASP A 108 -5.19 22.63 -6.99
CA ASP A 108 -5.03 24.06 -7.29
C ASP A 108 -4.93 24.95 -6.05
N THR A 109 -5.20 24.42 -4.85
CA THR A 109 -5.29 25.20 -3.60
C THR A 109 -4.24 24.85 -2.57
N MET A 110 -3.67 23.66 -2.62
CA MET A 110 -2.62 23.23 -1.70
C MET A 110 -1.68 22.19 -2.31
N SER A 111 -0.50 22.04 -1.72
CA SER A 111 0.44 20.97 -2.10
C SER A 111 -0.05 19.60 -1.67
N ALA A 112 0.47 18.54 -2.32
CA ALA A 112 0.15 17.16 -1.94
C ALA A 112 0.54 16.87 -0.48
N GLN A 113 1.67 17.40 0.01
CA GLN A 113 2.06 17.23 1.42
C GLN A 113 1.06 17.90 2.36
N ALA A 114 0.64 19.14 2.09
CA ALA A 114 -0.35 19.83 2.90
C ALA A 114 -1.71 19.11 2.92
N TYR A 115 -2.09 18.51 1.79
CA TYR A 115 -3.30 17.68 1.72
C TYR A 115 -3.18 16.43 2.61
N ILE A 116 -2.08 15.69 2.49
CA ILE A 116 -1.81 14.51 3.32
C ILE A 116 -1.83 14.87 4.81
N ASP A 117 -1.16 15.96 5.20
CA ASP A 117 -1.11 16.43 6.60
C ASP A 117 -2.51 16.71 7.14
N LYS A 118 -3.39 17.31 6.33
CA LYS A 118 -4.79 17.57 6.70
C LYS A 118 -5.63 16.29 6.81
N VAL A 119 -5.40 15.31 5.96
CA VAL A 119 -6.07 13.99 6.09
C VAL A 119 -5.60 13.28 7.35
N VAL A 120 -4.30 13.29 7.65
CA VAL A 120 -3.74 12.71 8.88
C VAL A 120 -4.30 13.41 10.13
N ALA A 121 -4.47 14.73 10.08
CA ALA A 121 -5.06 15.50 11.17
C ALA A 121 -6.58 15.31 11.32
N GLY A 122 -7.24 14.62 10.38
CA GLY A 122 -8.71 14.45 10.35
C GLY A 122 -9.47 15.69 9.89
N GLU A 123 -8.80 16.69 9.32
CA GLU A 123 -9.41 17.89 8.77
C GLU A 123 -10.01 17.65 7.37
N LEU A 124 -9.47 16.71 6.62
CA LEU A 124 -9.95 16.28 5.31
C LEU A 124 -10.14 14.76 5.30
N TYR A 125 -11.02 14.31 4.42
CA TYR A 125 -11.24 12.88 4.15
C TYR A 125 -10.69 12.53 2.77
N ASP A 126 -9.91 11.44 2.72
CA ASP A 126 -9.51 10.79 1.48
C ASP A 126 -9.99 9.34 1.50
N PRO A 127 -10.70 8.85 0.47
CA PRO A 127 -11.29 7.51 0.51
C PRO A 127 -10.26 6.38 0.63
N THR A 128 -9.03 6.60 0.18
CA THR A 128 -7.97 5.60 0.26
C THR A 128 -7.06 5.83 1.47
N LEU A 129 -6.48 7.03 1.61
CA LEU A 129 -5.55 7.33 2.70
C LEU A 129 -6.24 7.23 4.07
N THR A 130 -7.45 7.78 4.23
CA THR A 130 -8.19 7.67 5.50
C THR A 130 -8.39 6.19 5.89
N PHE A 131 -8.79 5.35 4.94
CA PHE A 131 -8.94 3.91 5.19
C PHE A 131 -7.62 3.23 5.58
N GLN A 132 -6.50 3.63 4.97
CA GLN A 132 -5.18 3.10 5.33
C GLN A 132 -4.76 3.51 6.74
N LEU A 133 -4.98 4.78 7.13
CA LEU A 133 -4.73 5.27 8.48
C LEU A 133 -5.59 4.53 9.52
N GLU A 134 -6.88 4.31 9.24
CA GLU A 134 -7.79 3.53 10.10
C GLU A 134 -7.36 2.06 10.25
N ASN A 135 -6.60 1.53 9.31
CA ASN A 135 -5.99 0.21 9.38
C ASN A 135 -4.58 0.22 9.99
N GLY A 136 -4.17 1.30 10.64
CA GLY A 136 -2.95 1.41 11.43
C GLY A 136 -1.68 1.71 10.65
N PHE A 137 -1.80 2.15 9.39
CA PHE A 137 -0.68 2.69 8.65
C PHE A 137 -0.39 4.14 9.06
N GLU A 138 0.86 4.55 8.91
CA GLU A 138 1.32 5.91 9.06
C GLU A 138 1.68 6.49 7.68
N ALA A 139 1.28 7.74 7.42
CA ALA A 139 1.73 8.48 6.25
C ALA A 139 3.14 9.05 6.53
N ARG A 140 4.10 8.76 5.66
CA ARG A 140 5.51 9.18 5.80
C ARG A 140 6.00 10.02 4.63
N GLY A 141 5.15 10.88 4.10
CA GLY A 141 5.49 11.86 3.08
C GLY A 141 4.99 11.51 1.68
N VAL A 142 5.21 12.44 0.77
CA VAL A 142 4.83 12.33 -0.65
C VAL A 142 5.83 11.48 -1.41
N ILE A 143 5.34 10.65 -2.32
CA ILE A 143 6.14 9.99 -3.36
C ILE A 143 5.74 10.61 -4.71
N PRO A 144 6.52 11.53 -5.26
CA PRO A 144 6.25 12.07 -6.60
C PRO A 144 6.61 11.05 -7.67
N GLY A 145 5.78 10.97 -8.72
CA GLY A 145 6.04 10.08 -9.86
C GLY A 145 5.89 8.58 -9.59
N TYR A 146 5.23 8.21 -8.50
CA TYR A 146 5.01 6.80 -8.15
C TYR A 146 4.13 6.06 -9.18
N LEU A 147 3.04 6.70 -9.56
CA LEU A 147 2.13 6.27 -10.62
C LEU A 147 1.85 7.44 -11.58
N ASP A 148 1.55 7.13 -12.82
CA ASP A 148 1.12 8.12 -13.80
C ASP A 148 -0.38 8.41 -13.60
N ASP A 149 -0.66 9.45 -12.81
CA ASP A 149 -2.00 9.99 -12.57
C ASP A 149 -1.96 11.53 -12.55
N PRO A 150 -2.14 12.17 -13.71
CA PRO A 150 -2.12 13.63 -13.81
C PRO A 150 -3.19 14.34 -12.97
N THR A 151 -4.28 13.68 -12.60
CA THR A 151 -5.37 14.29 -11.81
C THR A 151 -4.91 14.67 -10.40
N VAL A 152 -3.90 13.99 -9.89
CA VAL A 152 -3.25 14.27 -8.59
C VAL A 152 -1.78 14.70 -8.77
N GLY A 153 -1.40 15.17 -9.96
CA GLY A 153 -0.05 15.61 -10.29
C GLY A 153 0.99 14.50 -10.12
N ASN A 154 0.63 13.24 -10.38
CA ASN A 154 1.46 12.06 -10.21
C ASN A 154 1.97 11.85 -8.77
N ASN A 155 1.28 12.42 -7.76
CA ASN A 155 1.65 12.27 -6.37
C ASN A 155 0.94 11.08 -5.72
N SER A 156 1.68 10.38 -4.89
CA SER A 156 1.21 9.33 -3.99
C SER A 156 1.75 9.58 -2.58
N VAL A 157 1.31 8.82 -1.61
CA VAL A 157 1.77 8.89 -0.22
C VAL A 157 2.51 7.63 0.16
N LEU A 158 3.68 7.77 0.79
CA LEU A 158 4.35 6.65 1.43
C LEU A 158 3.58 6.26 2.69
N ILE A 159 3.09 5.05 2.74
CA ILE A 159 2.45 4.49 3.93
C ILE A 159 3.27 3.34 4.49
N VAL A 160 3.39 3.28 5.81
CA VAL A 160 4.17 2.28 6.52
C VAL A 160 3.37 1.75 7.71
N TRP A 161 3.42 0.44 7.90
CA TRP A 161 3.01 -0.22 9.13
C TRP A 161 4.20 -1.02 9.66
N GLU A 162 4.65 -0.71 10.86
CA GLU A 162 5.72 -1.44 11.53
C GLU A 162 5.17 -2.62 12.32
N ASN A 163 5.85 -3.76 12.22
CA ASN A 163 5.47 -4.95 12.94
C ASN A 163 5.79 -4.77 14.44
N PRO A 164 4.78 -4.72 15.33
CA PRO A 164 5.00 -4.49 16.75
C PRO A 164 5.70 -5.67 17.46
N ASP A 165 5.73 -6.84 16.83
CA ASP A 165 6.32 -8.06 17.43
C ASP A 165 7.84 -8.12 17.22
N ILE A 166 8.42 -7.20 16.45
CA ILE A 166 9.86 -7.10 16.24
C ILE A 166 10.41 -6.00 17.13
N SER A 167 11.24 -6.38 18.10
CA SER A 167 11.99 -5.43 18.93
C SER A 167 12.97 -4.64 18.06
N SER A 168 12.95 -3.32 18.24
CA SER A 168 13.87 -2.36 17.62
C SER A 168 15.32 -2.65 18.01
#